data_4b9515e9594fb9fb55ded21b677366d9
#
_entry.id   4b9515e9594fb9fb55ded21b677366d9
#
_cell.length_a   1.000
_cell.length_b   1.000
_cell.length_c   1.000
_cell.angle_alpha   90.00
_cell.angle_beta   90.00
_cell.angle_gamma   90.00
#
_symmetry.space_group_name_H-M   'P 1'
#
loop_
_entity.id
_entity.type
_entity.pdbx_description
1 polymer ?
#
loop_
_entity_poly.entity_id
_entity_poly.type
_entity_poly.pdbx_seq_one_letter_code
_entity_poly.pdbx_strand_id
1 'polypeptide(L)'
;QRQMCIRDSDWAPYYEYAIKAVMEGKTIDTDWTGTLATGSVVLEEINDAVAAKGTAEAIEAAKAKLEKGELHVFDVSTFTTRADETMNSFKTDTLKVDGDGHITSYMADVDTDANYTGDTEAIKEGYFAESSARSAPYFDLQIDGITLLNTKM
;
A
#
# COMPACT_ATOMS: atom_id res chain seq x y z
N GLN A 1 23.02 -14.71 2.89
CA GLN A 1 22.66 -13.65 3.84
C GLN A 1 21.18 -13.73 4.06
N ARG A 2 20.73 -14.09 5.27
CA ARG A 2 19.32 -13.96 5.63
C ARG A 2 19.02 -12.46 5.78
N GLN A 3 18.27 -11.89 4.87
CA GLN A 3 17.61 -10.61 5.15
C GLN A 3 16.67 -10.84 6.34
N MET A 4 16.96 -10.22 7.45
CA MET A 4 16.06 -10.20 8.58
C MET A 4 14.81 -9.43 8.18
N CYS A 5 13.63 -10.05 8.32
CA CYS A 5 12.37 -9.35 8.15
C CYS A 5 12.26 -8.29 9.25
N ILE A 6 12.24 -7.03 8.87
CA ILE A 6 11.98 -5.91 9.79
C ILE A 6 10.51 -5.90 10.19
N ARG A 7 9.68 -6.56 9.42
CA ARG A 7 8.23 -6.65 9.56
C ARG A 7 7.77 -8.09 9.48
N ASP A 8 6.86 -8.48 10.35
CA ASP A 8 6.17 -9.77 10.28
C ASP A 8 4.64 -9.59 10.30
N SER A 9 3.93 -10.66 9.97
CA SER A 9 2.47 -10.71 9.98
C SER A 9 2.01 -11.61 11.12
N ASP A 10 1.30 -11.02 12.09
CA ASP A 10 0.64 -11.76 13.16
C ASP A 10 -0.80 -12.10 12.72
N TRP A 11 -1.09 -13.39 12.64
CA TRP A 11 -2.39 -13.91 12.26
C TRP A 11 -3.36 -14.05 13.44
N ALA A 12 -2.90 -13.90 14.67
CA ALA A 12 -3.73 -14.05 15.86
C ALA A 12 -4.95 -13.11 15.85
N PRO A 13 -4.82 -11.82 15.50
CA PRO A 13 -5.97 -10.92 15.43
C PRO A 13 -7.06 -11.38 14.45
N TYR A 14 -6.67 -11.92 13.30
CA TYR A 14 -7.62 -12.47 12.35
C TYR A 14 -8.33 -13.73 12.89
N TYR A 15 -7.59 -14.64 13.48
CA TYR A 15 -8.19 -15.85 14.06
C TYR A 15 -9.13 -15.52 15.21
N GLU A 16 -8.78 -14.56 16.06
CA GLU A 16 -9.68 -14.07 17.12
C GLU A 16 -10.97 -13.49 16.54
N TYR A 17 -10.87 -12.65 15.51
CA TYR A 17 -12.00 -12.12 14.79
C TYR A 17 -12.91 -13.23 14.24
N ALA A 18 -12.34 -14.16 13.49
CA ALA A 18 -13.07 -15.25 12.85
C ALA A 18 -13.77 -16.15 13.87
N ILE A 19 -13.08 -16.53 14.96
CA ILE A 19 -13.64 -17.35 16.04
C ILE A 19 -14.81 -16.60 16.73
N LYS A 20 -14.64 -15.33 17.05
CA LYS A 20 -15.71 -14.50 17.66
C LYS A 20 -16.92 -14.40 16.73
N ALA A 21 -16.72 -14.17 15.45
CA ALA A 21 -17.81 -14.10 14.48
C ALA A 21 -18.63 -15.43 14.46
N VAL A 22 -17.95 -16.57 14.40
CA VAL A 22 -18.61 -17.87 14.43
C VAL A 22 -19.35 -18.13 15.76
N MET A 23 -18.74 -17.79 16.88
CA MET A 23 -19.39 -17.94 18.21
C MET A 23 -20.64 -17.08 18.36
N GLU A 24 -20.65 -15.91 17.74
CA GLU A 24 -21.77 -14.97 17.74
C GLU A 24 -22.81 -15.25 16.64
N GLY A 25 -22.60 -16.29 15.82
CA GLY A 25 -23.47 -16.63 14.68
C GLY A 25 -23.42 -15.61 13.54
N LYS A 26 -22.35 -14.83 13.46
CA LYS A 26 -22.12 -13.84 12.40
C LYS A 26 -21.37 -14.49 11.24
N THR A 27 -21.57 -13.96 10.04
CA THR A 27 -20.77 -14.31 8.86
C THR A 27 -19.39 -13.67 8.98
N ILE A 28 -18.34 -14.42 8.66
CA ILE A 28 -17.00 -13.87 8.51
C ILE A 28 -16.98 -13.02 7.23
N ASP A 29 -16.41 -11.82 7.32
CA ASP A 29 -16.29 -10.94 6.17
C ASP A 29 -15.43 -11.58 5.08
N THR A 30 -15.75 -11.29 3.83
CA THR A 30 -15.00 -11.81 2.67
C THR A 30 -13.64 -11.12 2.49
N ASP A 31 -13.49 -9.95 3.08
CA ASP A 31 -12.25 -9.19 3.10
C ASP A 31 -11.94 -8.71 4.52
N TRP A 32 -10.69 -8.86 4.95
CA TRP A 32 -10.21 -8.40 6.24
C TRP A 32 -8.79 -7.85 6.12
N THR A 33 -8.64 -6.58 6.44
CA THR A 33 -7.33 -5.90 6.33
C THR A 33 -6.68 -5.79 7.69
N GLY A 34 -5.52 -6.43 7.83
CA GLY A 34 -4.66 -6.30 9.01
C GLY A 34 -3.73 -5.09 8.90
N THR A 35 -3.61 -4.33 9.97
CA THR A 35 -2.79 -3.11 10.05
C THR A 35 -1.89 -3.12 11.27
N LEU A 36 -1.03 -2.10 11.41
CA LEU A 36 -0.29 -1.84 12.67
C LEU A 36 -1.25 -1.65 13.84
N ALA A 37 -2.34 -0.92 13.63
CA ALA A 37 -3.33 -0.65 14.68
C ALA A 37 -4.10 -1.91 15.13
N THR A 38 -4.32 -2.87 14.25
CA THR A 38 -4.94 -4.16 14.59
C THR A 38 -3.96 -5.16 15.21
N GLY A 39 -2.65 -4.86 15.20
CA GLY A 39 -1.61 -5.76 15.64
C GLY A 39 -1.24 -6.87 14.66
N SER A 40 -1.81 -6.85 13.45
CA SER A 40 -1.50 -7.87 12.43
C SER A 40 -0.22 -7.59 11.67
N VAL A 41 0.21 -6.33 11.62
CA VAL A 41 1.54 -5.94 11.14
C VAL A 41 2.40 -5.64 12.36
N VAL A 42 3.48 -6.41 12.53
CA VAL A 42 4.39 -6.29 13.65
C VAL A 42 5.75 -5.87 13.15
N LEU A 43 6.39 -4.93 13.84
CA LEU A 43 7.77 -4.56 13.61
C LEU A 43 8.64 -5.39 14.55
N GLU A 44 9.61 -6.09 13.99
CA GLU A 44 10.60 -6.85 14.75
C GLU A 44 11.58 -5.93 15.47
N GLU A 45 12.24 -6.47 16.48
CA GLU A 45 13.26 -5.75 17.24
C GLU A 45 14.43 -5.34 16.33
N ILE A 46 14.82 -4.07 16.42
CA ILE A 46 15.92 -3.52 15.64
C ILE A 46 17.24 -4.03 16.18
N ASN A 47 18.08 -4.56 15.31
CA ASN A 47 19.44 -4.93 15.67
C ASN A 47 20.33 -3.68 15.74
N ASP A 48 20.50 -3.14 16.92
CA ASP A 48 21.30 -1.93 17.19
C ASP A 48 22.77 -2.06 16.76
N ALA A 49 23.30 -3.27 16.62
CA ALA A 49 24.69 -3.48 16.20
C ALA A 49 24.94 -3.11 14.73
N VAL A 50 23.88 -3.05 13.93
CA VAL A 50 23.95 -2.77 12.47
C VAL A 50 23.07 -1.61 12.04
N ALA A 51 22.17 -1.16 12.90
CA ALA A 51 21.29 -0.04 12.61
C ALA A 51 22.06 1.29 12.67
N ALA A 52 21.72 2.21 11.79
CA ALA A 52 22.24 3.58 11.86
C ALA A 52 21.68 4.29 13.09
N LYS A 53 22.46 5.23 13.64
CA LYS A 53 22.00 6.04 14.78
C LYS A 53 20.72 6.80 14.41
N GLY A 54 19.71 6.71 15.25
CA GLY A 54 18.41 7.36 15.07
C GLY A 54 17.40 6.52 14.30
N THR A 55 17.74 5.29 13.87
CA THR A 55 16.82 4.40 13.15
C THR A 55 15.59 4.03 13.98
N ALA A 56 15.79 3.68 15.26
CA ALA A 56 14.68 3.30 16.14
C ALA A 56 13.68 4.45 16.32
N GLU A 57 14.18 5.64 16.60
CA GLU A 57 13.36 6.84 16.79
C GLU A 57 12.61 7.22 15.49
N ALA A 58 13.25 7.09 14.33
CA ALA A 58 12.61 7.37 13.04
C ALA A 58 11.50 6.36 12.73
N ILE A 59 11.70 5.08 13.03
CA ILE A 59 10.69 4.02 12.85
C ILE A 59 9.49 4.26 13.76
N GLU A 60 9.71 4.51 15.05
CA GLU A 60 8.62 4.78 16.00
C GLU A 60 7.83 6.04 15.63
N ALA A 61 8.50 7.10 15.16
CA ALA A 61 7.83 8.30 14.68
C ALA A 61 6.98 8.04 13.43
N ALA A 62 7.47 7.25 12.48
CA ALA A 62 6.71 6.86 11.29
C ALA A 62 5.51 5.97 11.64
N LYS A 63 5.71 4.98 12.52
CA LYS A 63 4.66 4.10 13.03
C LYS A 63 3.53 4.90 13.67
N ALA A 64 3.86 5.82 14.56
CA ALA A 64 2.86 6.67 15.22
C ALA A 64 2.05 7.52 14.24
N LYS A 65 2.66 8.01 13.17
CA LYS A 65 1.95 8.74 12.10
C LYS A 65 1.05 7.84 11.26
N LEU A 66 1.51 6.63 10.93
CA LEU A 66 0.70 5.65 10.19
C LEU A 66 -0.53 5.22 11.00
N GLU A 67 -0.37 4.94 12.30
CA GLU A 67 -1.46 4.56 13.20
C GLU A 67 -2.50 5.68 13.36
N LYS A 68 -2.09 6.94 13.27
CA LYS A 68 -3.00 8.10 13.33
C LYS A 68 -3.61 8.47 11.97
N GLY A 69 -3.17 7.85 10.88
CA GLY A 69 -3.56 8.24 9.53
C GLY A 69 -2.99 9.58 9.07
N GLU A 70 -1.91 10.06 9.69
CA GLU A 70 -1.22 11.30 9.34
C GLU A 70 -0.15 11.09 8.25
N LEU A 71 0.17 9.84 7.93
CA LEU A 71 1.16 9.46 6.92
C LEU A 71 0.53 8.45 5.97
N HIS A 72 0.52 8.78 4.70
CA HIS A 72 0.14 7.89 3.60
C HIS A 72 1.38 7.56 2.78
N VAL A 73 1.62 6.26 2.56
CA VAL A 73 2.83 5.80 1.85
C VAL A 73 2.87 6.31 0.41
N PHE A 74 1.72 6.32 -0.24
CA PHE A 74 1.57 6.78 -1.62
C PHE A 74 0.79 8.10 -1.69
N ASP A 75 1.24 9.10 -0.94
CA ASP A 75 0.77 10.48 -1.07
C ASP A 75 1.23 11.02 -2.43
N VAL A 76 0.28 11.34 -3.31
CA VAL A 76 0.53 11.71 -4.70
C VAL A 76 1.28 13.06 -4.83
N SER A 77 1.33 13.86 -3.78
CA SER A 77 2.12 15.10 -3.75
C SER A 77 3.62 14.85 -3.59
N THR A 78 4.03 13.63 -3.19
CA THR A 78 5.44 13.31 -2.90
C THR A 78 6.19 12.72 -4.09
N PHE A 79 5.51 12.40 -5.17
CA PHE A 79 6.12 11.84 -6.37
C PHE A 79 5.38 12.29 -7.63
N THR A 80 6.03 12.15 -8.76
CA THR A 80 5.45 12.43 -10.08
C THR A 80 5.50 11.20 -10.96
N THR A 81 4.64 11.15 -11.95
CA THR A 81 4.62 10.12 -12.98
C THR A 81 4.28 10.74 -14.33
N ARG A 82 4.62 10.06 -15.41
CA ARG A 82 4.25 10.50 -16.74
C ARG A 82 2.98 9.81 -17.21
N ALA A 83 2.10 10.58 -17.81
CA ALA A 83 0.90 10.07 -18.46
C ALA A 83 1.16 9.64 -19.91
N ASP A 84 2.41 9.37 -20.31
CA ASP A 84 2.73 8.92 -21.67
C ASP A 84 2.74 7.39 -21.77
N GLU A 85 2.33 6.87 -22.91
CA GLU A 85 2.19 5.44 -23.16
C GLU A 85 3.51 4.67 -23.19
N THR A 86 4.64 5.37 -23.30
CA THR A 86 5.95 4.74 -23.39
C THR A 86 6.49 4.31 -22.04
N MET A 87 5.94 4.88 -20.97
CA MET A 87 6.41 4.67 -19.59
C MET A 87 5.46 3.78 -18.79
N ASN A 88 4.19 3.77 -19.12
CA ASN A 88 3.14 3.02 -18.43
C ASN A 88 2.49 2.04 -19.40
N SER A 89 2.26 0.81 -18.97
CA SER A 89 1.53 -0.20 -19.77
C SER A 89 0.04 0.11 -19.90
N PHE A 90 -0.45 1.13 -19.20
CA PHE A 90 -1.84 1.56 -19.22
C PHE A 90 -2.15 2.56 -20.31
N LYS A 91 -3.42 2.56 -20.69
CA LYS A 91 -3.98 3.58 -21.56
C LYS A 91 -3.98 4.92 -20.84
N THR A 92 -3.57 5.97 -21.54
CA THR A 92 -3.50 7.34 -21.00
C THR A 92 -4.85 7.91 -20.56
N ASP A 93 -5.97 7.30 -20.95
CA ASP A 93 -7.32 7.67 -20.54
C ASP A 93 -7.68 7.26 -19.10
N THR A 94 -6.94 6.35 -18.49
CA THR A 94 -7.15 5.89 -17.12
C THR A 94 -6.33 6.66 -16.08
N LEU A 95 -5.28 7.34 -16.50
CA LEU A 95 -4.39 8.12 -15.64
C LEU A 95 -4.46 9.60 -16.02
N LYS A 96 -4.68 10.46 -15.04
CA LYS A 96 -4.61 11.91 -15.19
C LYS A 96 -3.58 12.48 -14.24
N VAL A 97 -2.76 13.39 -14.77
CA VAL A 97 -1.76 14.13 -14.02
C VAL A 97 -2.00 15.63 -14.18
N ASP A 98 -1.53 16.41 -13.21
CA ASP A 98 -1.51 17.87 -13.30
C ASP A 98 -0.32 18.39 -14.14
N GLY A 99 -0.14 19.72 -14.19
CA GLY A 99 0.94 20.35 -14.95
C GLY A 99 2.35 20.05 -14.43
N ASP A 100 2.47 19.62 -13.19
CA ASP A 100 3.72 19.29 -12.51
C ASP A 100 4.01 17.76 -12.53
N GLY A 101 3.04 16.95 -12.99
CA GLY A 101 3.18 15.49 -13.11
C GLY A 101 2.66 14.71 -11.91
N HIS A 102 1.97 15.35 -10.97
CA HIS A 102 1.31 14.65 -9.86
C HIS A 102 0.00 14.02 -10.30
N ILE A 103 -0.29 12.83 -9.78
CA ILE A 103 -1.52 12.10 -10.14
C ILE A 103 -2.72 12.83 -9.54
N THR A 104 -3.71 13.10 -10.38
CA THR A 104 -4.99 13.70 -9.96
C THR A 104 -6.15 12.71 -10.00
N SER A 105 -6.03 11.66 -10.82
CA SER A 105 -7.02 10.59 -10.93
C SER A 105 -6.37 9.36 -11.55
N TYR A 106 -6.73 8.19 -11.07
CA TYR A 106 -6.32 6.92 -11.64
C TYR A 106 -7.46 5.91 -11.54
N MET A 107 -8.12 5.66 -12.67
CA MET A 107 -9.15 4.63 -12.78
C MET A 107 -8.49 3.28 -12.99
N ALA A 108 -8.62 2.38 -12.02
CA ALA A 108 -7.96 1.09 -12.02
C ALA A 108 -8.90 -0.02 -11.58
N ASP A 109 -8.55 -1.27 -11.89
CA ASP A 109 -9.22 -2.46 -11.39
C ASP A 109 -8.67 -2.82 -10.01
N VAL A 110 -9.11 -2.10 -8.99
CA VAL A 110 -8.62 -2.24 -7.60
C VAL A 110 -9.68 -2.67 -6.59
N ASP A 111 -10.93 -2.78 -7.01
CA ASP A 111 -12.00 -3.31 -6.16
C ASP A 111 -12.04 -4.84 -6.14
N THR A 112 -13.00 -5.41 -5.45
CA THR A 112 -13.13 -6.86 -5.24
C THR A 112 -14.24 -7.49 -6.07
N ASP A 113 -14.80 -6.76 -7.01
CA ASP A 113 -15.84 -7.30 -7.87
C ASP A 113 -15.29 -8.27 -8.94
N ALA A 114 -16.16 -8.93 -9.68
CA ALA A 114 -15.77 -9.87 -10.73
C ALA A 114 -15.63 -9.22 -12.13
N ASN A 115 -15.76 -7.91 -12.18
CA ASN A 115 -15.71 -7.12 -13.40
C ASN A 115 -14.33 -6.53 -13.63
N TYR A 116 -13.38 -7.26 -14.06
CA TYR A 116 -11.97 -6.86 -14.25
C TYR A 116 -11.77 -5.67 -15.19
N THR A 117 -12.31 -4.52 -14.82
CA THR A 117 -12.24 -3.26 -15.58
C THR A 117 -11.62 -2.16 -14.72
N GLY A 118 -10.93 -1.22 -15.35
CA GLY A 118 -10.36 -0.06 -14.67
C GLY A 118 -11.41 1.01 -14.36
N ASP A 119 -12.40 0.72 -13.53
CA ASP A 119 -13.57 1.55 -13.26
C ASP A 119 -13.62 2.14 -11.85
N THR A 120 -12.65 1.81 -11.00
CA THR A 120 -12.57 2.29 -9.63
C THR A 120 -11.50 3.37 -9.48
N GLU A 121 -11.86 4.51 -8.89
CA GLU A 121 -10.89 5.57 -8.59
C GLU A 121 -9.95 5.13 -7.46
N ALA A 122 -8.66 4.97 -7.79
CA ALA A 122 -7.62 4.53 -6.86
C ALA A 122 -7.08 5.65 -5.97
N ILE A 123 -7.20 6.92 -6.40
CA ILE A 123 -6.74 8.08 -5.64
C ILE A 123 -7.87 8.62 -4.79
N LYS A 124 -7.71 8.57 -3.48
CA LYS A 124 -8.67 9.09 -2.52
C LYS A 124 -7.97 10.09 -1.62
N GLU A 125 -8.54 11.30 -1.48
CA GLU A 125 -8.01 12.34 -0.58
C GLU A 125 -6.52 12.68 -0.82
N GLY A 126 -6.03 12.54 -2.05
CA GLY A 126 -4.66 12.86 -2.41
C GLY A 126 -3.64 11.74 -2.18
N TYR A 127 -4.07 10.51 -1.92
CA TYR A 127 -3.18 9.37 -1.82
C TYR A 127 -3.76 8.13 -2.50
N PHE A 128 -2.89 7.19 -2.85
CA PHE A 128 -3.31 5.87 -3.33
C PHE A 128 -3.72 5.02 -2.14
N ALA A 129 -5.03 4.71 -2.04
CA ALA A 129 -5.62 4.03 -0.89
C ALA A 129 -5.50 2.49 -1.03
N GLU A 130 -4.28 1.97 -1.08
CA GLU A 130 -3.98 0.55 -1.35
C GLU A 130 -4.62 -0.40 -0.32
N SER A 131 -4.74 0.01 0.94
CA SER A 131 -5.35 -0.81 1.99
C SER A 131 -6.87 -0.95 1.86
N SER A 132 -7.51 -0.15 1.01
CA SER A 132 -8.94 -0.27 0.69
C SER A 132 -9.20 -0.99 -0.63
N ALA A 133 -8.13 -1.42 -1.31
CA ALA A 133 -8.18 -2.13 -2.58
C ALA A 133 -7.97 -3.64 -2.38
N ARG A 134 -8.05 -4.43 -3.45
CA ARG A 134 -7.71 -5.86 -3.39
C ARG A 134 -6.25 -6.07 -2.99
N SER A 135 -5.90 -7.25 -2.49
CA SER A 135 -4.60 -7.59 -1.89
C SER A 135 -3.39 -7.43 -2.81
N ALA A 136 -3.59 -7.37 -4.10
CA ALA A 136 -2.57 -7.06 -5.10
C ALA A 136 -3.10 -5.95 -6.02
N PRO A 137 -3.22 -4.72 -5.51
CA PRO A 137 -3.76 -3.61 -6.28
C PRO A 137 -2.86 -3.31 -7.47
N TYR A 138 -3.48 -2.92 -8.53
CA TYR A 138 -2.85 -2.66 -9.80
C TYR A 138 -2.16 -1.29 -9.79
N PHE A 139 -1.00 -1.23 -9.13
CA PHE A 139 -0.13 -0.06 -9.17
C PHE A 139 1.05 -0.37 -10.10
N ASP A 140 0.86 -0.22 -11.39
CA ASP A 140 1.89 -0.44 -12.40
C ASP A 140 2.37 0.86 -13.06
N LEU A 141 2.17 1.96 -12.37
CA LEU A 141 2.66 3.27 -12.80
C LEU A 141 4.15 3.39 -12.52
N GLN A 142 4.88 3.95 -13.46
CA GLN A 142 6.30 4.25 -13.26
C GLN A 142 6.44 5.62 -12.59
N ILE A 143 6.99 5.62 -11.39
CA ILE A 143 7.33 6.84 -10.65
C ILE A 143 8.59 7.44 -11.26
N ASP A 144 8.60 8.76 -11.49
CA ASP A 144 9.75 9.48 -12.00
C ASP A 144 10.95 9.37 -11.07
N GLY A 145 12.13 9.30 -11.64
CA GLY A 145 13.38 9.14 -10.91
C GLY A 145 13.74 7.69 -10.55
N ILE A 146 12.85 6.72 -10.79
CA ILE A 146 13.14 5.30 -10.62
C ILE A 146 13.71 4.74 -11.93
N THR A 147 14.89 4.11 -11.86
CA THR A 147 15.51 3.43 -12.98
C THR A 147 15.28 1.93 -12.86
N LEU A 148 14.62 1.35 -13.84
CA LEU A 148 14.44 -0.10 -13.93
C LEU A 148 15.75 -0.74 -14.41
N LEU A 149 16.34 -1.63 -13.60
CA LEU A 149 17.62 -2.25 -13.88
C LEU A 149 17.54 -3.44 -14.86
N ASN A 150 16.37 -4.03 -15.05
CA ASN A 150 16.20 -5.25 -15.86
C ASN A 150 14.94 -5.16 -16.71
N THR A 151 15.00 -4.34 -17.74
CA THR A 151 13.87 -4.14 -18.68
C THR A 151 13.95 -5.03 -19.94
N LYS A 152 14.98 -5.84 -20.07
CA LYS A 152 15.09 -6.81 -21.16
C LYS A 152 14.68 -8.20 -20.63
N MET A 153 13.48 -8.60 -20.93
CA MET A 153 13.11 -10.01 -20.98
C MET A 153 13.41 -10.59 -22.34
#